data_4199bf194ce421ae83bf63298d178b3d
#
_entry.id   4199bf194ce421ae83bf63298d178b3d
#
_cell.length_a   1.000
_cell.length_b   1.000
_cell.length_c   1.000
_cell.angle_alpha   90.00
_cell.angle_beta   90.00
_cell.angle_gamma   90.00
#
_symmetry.space_group_name_H-M   'P 1'
#
loop_
_entity.id
_entity.type
_entity.pdbx_description
1 polymer ?
#
loop_
_entity_poly.entity_id
_entity_poly.type
_entity_poly.pdbx_seq_one_letter_code
_entity_poly.pdbx_strand_id
1 'polypeptide(L)'
;MKKTFFSHDKNFYVALFPLLIIISLQNLISYSVNMADNIMLGAYSQNALSGAALVNQVFFLIQQAAVVIGDGLVVIASQYWGQKRMEPIRQITGMVLKIAFCLGIFLILLCSLFPGAILGFFTSDTAILSEAGSYLQIIKYTFLLYLVTQVLLSALRSVETVRIAFVISCISLVVNVSINYTLIYGRFGFPELGIRGAAIGTMISRCLEFLIVFIYVIKIDKKLKLFSDKAVFHIDKLLRSDYVKVAVPVFISGMLWAISVPMQTAILGHLSSDAIAANSVASTFYQYMKVVVLAMSSASSVMMGKAVGKGDLDEVKAAARTLSVLDGDIGMILGAVLYFTKDFLLAQYTLSPTATQLTEQLIIIMAIVMVGMAYQMPVGSGIIRGAGDTKFSLYVNMISTWGIVLPLSLSAAFWWKWPIPAVVICLQSDQIFKGLPIFLRFRSYKWIHKLTRDK
;
A
#
# COMPACT_ATOMS: atom_id res chain seq x y z
N MET A 1 -15.82 18.59 -31.43
CA MET A 1 -15.82 18.89 -29.99
C MET A 1 -14.66 19.85 -29.68
N LYS A 2 -14.93 20.93 -28.89
CA LYS A 2 -13.83 21.83 -28.47
C LYS A 2 -12.82 21.03 -27.65
N LYS A 3 -11.54 21.09 -28.04
CA LYS A 3 -10.44 20.49 -27.26
C LYS A 3 -10.38 21.20 -25.91
N THR A 4 -10.93 20.60 -24.87
CA THR A 4 -10.86 21.15 -23.51
C THR A 4 -9.53 20.75 -22.90
N PHE A 5 -8.84 21.70 -22.25
CA PHE A 5 -7.54 21.45 -21.61
C PHE A 5 -7.71 20.54 -20.38
N PHE A 6 -8.78 20.75 -19.61
CA PHE A 6 -9.18 19.96 -18.46
C PHE A 6 -10.47 19.19 -18.72
N SER A 7 -10.72 18.15 -17.91
CA SER A 7 -11.99 17.43 -17.95
C SER A 7 -13.12 18.30 -17.38
N HIS A 8 -14.17 18.51 -18.18
CA HIS A 8 -15.42 19.17 -17.75
C HIS A 8 -16.55 18.16 -17.53
N ASP A 9 -16.28 16.86 -17.64
CA ASP A 9 -17.29 15.83 -17.42
C ASP A 9 -17.62 15.71 -15.92
N LYS A 10 -18.85 16.08 -15.56
CA LYS A 10 -19.35 15.95 -14.18
C LYS A 10 -19.25 14.51 -13.68
N ASN A 11 -19.44 13.52 -14.55
CA ASN A 11 -19.36 12.10 -14.18
C ASN A 11 -17.96 11.69 -13.79
N PHE A 12 -16.92 12.35 -14.35
CA PHE A 12 -15.53 12.13 -13.96
C PHE A 12 -15.32 12.46 -12.48
N TYR A 13 -15.76 13.62 -12.04
CA TYR A 13 -15.60 14.04 -10.63
C TYR A 13 -16.49 13.25 -9.68
N VAL A 14 -17.70 12.89 -10.09
CA VAL A 14 -18.63 12.04 -9.32
C VAL A 14 -18.05 10.63 -9.12
N ALA A 15 -17.21 10.15 -10.03
CA ALA A 15 -16.51 8.88 -9.86
C ALA A 15 -15.20 9.05 -9.03
N LEU A 16 -14.43 10.11 -9.27
CA LEU A 16 -13.12 10.34 -8.67
C LEU A 16 -13.20 10.60 -7.16
N PHE A 17 -14.02 11.55 -6.72
CA PHE A 17 -14.04 11.94 -5.30
C PHE A 17 -14.45 10.82 -4.34
N PRO A 18 -15.50 10.01 -4.64
CA PRO A 18 -15.82 8.86 -3.81
C PRO A 18 -14.68 7.82 -3.77
N LEU A 19 -14.01 7.56 -4.90
CA LEU A 19 -12.85 6.67 -4.93
C LEU A 19 -11.75 7.20 -4.00
N LEU A 20 -11.38 8.47 -4.14
CA LEU A 20 -10.33 9.09 -3.35
C LEU A 20 -10.65 9.08 -1.86
N ILE A 21 -11.83 9.58 -1.48
CA ILE A 21 -12.22 9.71 -0.07
C ILE A 21 -12.33 8.32 0.59
N ILE A 22 -13.01 7.38 -0.07
CA ILE A 22 -13.26 6.05 0.50
C ILE A 22 -11.97 5.27 0.63
N ILE A 23 -11.07 5.31 -0.37
CA ILE A 23 -9.76 4.63 -0.28
C ILE A 23 -8.88 5.30 0.78
N SER A 24 -8.90 6.63 0.91
CA SER A 24 -8.17 7.33 1.97
C SER A 24 -8.64 6.91 3.35
N LEU A 25 -9.95 6.89 3.59
CA LEU A 25 -10.54 6.46 4.86
C LEU A 25 -10.26 4.98 5.14
N GLN A 26 -10.35 4.11 4.14
CA GLN A 26 -10.00 2.70 4.27
C GLN A 26 -8.54 2.51 4.71
N ASN A 27 -7.61 3.20 4.07
CA ASN A 27 -6.20 3.14 4.42
C ASN A 27 -5.95 3.68 5.82
N LEU A 28 -6.59 4.81 6.18
CA LEU A 28 -6.49 5.40 7.52
C LEU A 28 -6.92 4.40 8.60
N ILE A 29 -8.07 3.73 8.40
CA ILE A 29 -8.55 2.69 9.32
C ILE A 29 -7.56 1.54 9.41
N SER A 30 -7.02 1.08 8.28
CA SER A 30 -6.05 -0.02 8.27
C SER A 30 -4.77 0.31 9.08
N TYR A 31 -4.27 1.55 8.99
CA TYR A 31 -3.18 2.02 9.85
C TYR A 31 -3.59 2.08 11.32
N SER A 32 -4.82 2.49 11.61
CA SER A 32 -5.35 2.58 12.99
C SER A 32 -5.47 1.20 13.65
N VAL A 33 -5.77 0.13 12.90
CA VAL A 33 -5.76 -1.25 13.41
C VAL A 33 -4.36 -1.62 13.90
N ASN A 34 -3.34 -1.43 13.08
CA ASN A 34 -1.96 -1.75 13.44
C ASN A 34 -1.48 -0.92 14.66
N MET A 35 -1.88 0.34 14.73
CA MET A 35 -1.56 1.21 15.87
C MET A 35 -2.24 0.72 17.15
N ALA A 36 -3.51 0.33 17.10
CA ALA A 36 -4.23 -0.21 18.26
C ALA A 36 -3.60 -1.50 18.76
N ASP A 37 -3.23 -2.42 17.87
CA ASP A 37 -2.52 -3.66 18.22
C ASP A 37 -1.21 -3.36 18.96
N ASN A 38 -0.40 -2.43 18.43
CA ASN A 38 0.87 -2.04 19.04
C ASN A 38 0.69 -1.40 20.42
N ILE A 39 -0.30 -0.52 20.59
CA ILE A 39 -0.61 0.11 21.88
C ILE A 39 -1.02 -0.95 22.90
N MET A 40 -1.91 -1.86 22.51
CA MET A 40 -2.41 -2.92 23.42
C MET A 40 -1.29 -3.89 23.82
N LEU A 41 -0.48 -4.34 22.88
CA LEU A 41 0.65 -5.24 23.17
C LEU A 41 1.75 -4.53 23.97
N GLY A 42 2.02 -3.26 23.67
CA GLY A 42 3.00 -2.46 24.41
C GLY A 42 2.59 -2.22 25.87
N ALA A 43 1.30 -2.03 26.13
CA ALA A 43 0.75 -1.94 27.48
C ALA A 43 0.76 -3.28 28.21
N TYR A 44 0.78 -4.39 27.50
CA TYR A 44 0.82 -5.73 28.08
C TYR A 44 2.24 -6.17 28.44
N SER A 45 3.16 -6.17 27.47
CA SER A 45 4.55 -6.59 27.65
C SER A 45 5.46 -6.09 26.53
N GLN A 46 6.67 -5.63 26.90
CA GLN A 46 7.69 -5.23 25.93
C GLN A 46 8.11 -6.39 25.01
N ASN A 47 8.24 -7.60 25.57
CA ASN A 47 8.62 -8.77 24.78
C ASN A 47 7.52 -9.17 23.79
N ALA A 48 6.24 -9.09 24.20
CA ALA A 48 5.10 -9.34 23.34
C ALA A 48 5.04 -8.32 22.18
N LEU A 49 5.22 -7.03 22.47
CA LEU A 49 5.30 -5.99 21.44
C LEU A 49 6.45 -6.25 20.47
N SER A 50 7.63 -6.56 20.98
CA SER A 50 8.82 -6.86 20.15
C SER A 50 8.62 -8.11 19.31
N GLY A 51 8.03 -9.17 19.86
CA GLY A 51 7.72 -10.40 19.14
C GLY A 51 6.72 -10.19 18.02
N ALA A 52 5.63 -9.45 18.28
CA ALA A 52 4.66 -9.08 17.26
C ALA A 52 5.27 -8.18 16.18
N ALA A 53 6.08 -7.18 16.56
CA ALA A 53 6.76 -6.29 15.62
C ALA A 53 7.68 -7.06 14.66
N LEU A 54 8.38 -8.08 15.15
CA LEU A 54 9.24 -8.94 14.33
C LEU A 54 8.42 -9.71 13.27
N VAL A 55 7.32 -10.34 13.66
CA VAL A 55 6.43 -11.06 12.73
C VAL A 55 5.76 -10.08 11.76
N ASN A 56 5.44 -8.87 12.20
CA ASN A 56 4.86 -7.83 11.35
C ASN A 56 5.82 -7.36 10.24
N GLN A 57 7.14 -7.48 10.40
CA GLN A 57 8.10 -7.24 9.29
C GLN A 57 7.91 -8.28 8.16
N VAL A 58 7.73 -9.54 8.52
CA VAL A 58 7.43 -10.61 7.54
C VAL A 58 6.07 -10.35 6.90
N PHE A 59 5.07 -10.04 7.72
CA PHE A 59 3.71 -9.77 7.24
C PHE A 59 3.64 -8.55 6.31
N PHE A 60 4.43 -7.53 6.56
CA PHE A 60 4.53 -6.35 5.68
C PHE A 60 4.92 -6.73 4.24
N LEU A 61 5.90 -7.62 4.06
CA LEU A 61 6.30 -8.08 2.72
C LEU A 61 5.16 -8.85 2.04
N ILE A 62 4.42 -9.66 2.80
CA ILE A 62 3.26 -10.39 2.29
C ILE A 62 2.12 -9.45 1.92
N GLN A 63 1.86 -8.44 2.76
CA GLN A 63 0.87 -7.40 2.46
C GLN A 63 1.21 -6.65 1.17
N GLN A 64 2.47 -6.28 0.99
CA GLN A 64 2.92 -5.61 -0.23
C GLN A 64 2.82 -6.51 -1.46
N ALA A 65 3.16 -7.79 -1.34
CA ALA A 65 2.94 -8.76 -2.43
C ALA A 65 1.46 -8.82 -2.83
N ALA A 66 0.54 -8.87 -1.86
CA ALA A 66 -0.90 -8.88 -2.11
C ALA A 66 -1.38 -7.61 -2.82
N VAL A 67 -0.91 -6.43 -2.36
CA VAL A 67 -1.27 -5.13 -2.95
C VAL A 67 -0.79 -5.04 -4.40
N VAL A 68 0.47 -5.41 -4.68
CA VAL A 68 1.01 -5.28 -6.04
C VAL A 68 0.44 -6.31 -7.01
N ILE A 69 0.08 -7.51 -6.54
CA ILE A 69 -0.69 -8.50 -7.32
C ILE A 69 -2.06 -7.91 -7.70
N GLY A 70 -2.74 -7.29 -6.74
CA GLY A 70 -4.00 -6.58 -6.95
C GLY A 70 -3.87 -5.37 -7.88
N ASP A 71 -2.80 -4.61 -7.79
CA ASP A 71 -2.55 -3.46 -8.67
C ASP A 71 -2.33 -3.89 -10.12
N GLY A 72 -1.60 -4.99 -10.36
CA GLY A 72 -1.47 -5.58 -11.68
C GLY A 72 -2.80 -5.97 -12.30
N LEU A 73 -3.72 -6.51 -11.48
CA LEU A 73 -5.11 -6.79 -11.89
C LEU A 73 -5.84 -5.49 -12.24
N VAL A 74 -5.77 -4.46 -11.40
CA VAL A 74 -6.48 -3.19 -11.61
C VAL A 74 -6.07 -2.53 -12.92
N VAL A 75 -4.78 -2.51 -13.29
CA VAL A 75 -4.29 -1.86 -14.51
C VAL A 75 -4.99 -2.39 -15.76
N ILE A 76 -5.11 -3.71 -15.92
CA ILE A 76 -5.72 -4.29 -17.11
C ILE A 76 -7.26 -4.38 -17.01
N ALA A 77 -7.77 -4.71 -15.81
CA ALA A 77 -9.21 -4.87 -15.59
C ALA A 77 -9.96 -3.54 -15.74
N SER A 78 -9.40 -2.41 -15.32
CA SER A 78 -10.04 -1.10 -15.48
C SER A 78 -10.15 -0.67 -16.94
N GLN A 79 -9.22 -1.10 -17.82
CA GLN A 79 -9.35 -0.87 -19.27
C GLN A 79 -10.49 -1.69 -19.86
N TYR A 80 -10.64 -2.95 -19.47
CA TYR A 80 -11.81 -3.76 -19.90
C TYR A 80 -13.11 -3.22 -19.32
N TRP A 81 -13.09 -2.67 -18.09
CA TRP A 81 -14.22 -1.94 -17.52
C TRP A 81 -14.62 -0.74 -18.36
N GLY A 82 -13.66 0.05 -18.86
CA GLY A 82 -13.89 1.14 -19.80
C GLY A 82 -14.62 0.71 -21.08
N GLN A 83 -14.34 -0.52 -21.56
CA GLN A 83 -15.04 -1.15 -22.71
C GLN A 83 -16.37 -1.83 -22.35
N LYS A 84 -16.75 -1.83 -21.06
CA LYS A 84 -17.92 -2.58 -20.54
C LYS A 84 -17.84 -4.10 -20.78
N ARG A 85 -16.65 -4.66 -20.90
CA ARG A 85 -16.39 -6.10 -21.12
C ARG A 85 -16.06 -6.78 -19.81
N MET A 86 -17.03 -7.49 -19.21
CA MET A 86 -16.88 -8.13 -17.90
C MET A 86 -16.17 -9.49 -17.96
N GLU A 87 -16.34 -10.24 -19.03
CA GLU A 87 -15.79 -11.58 -19.16
C GLU A 87 -14.27 -11.62 -18.98
N PRO A 88 -13.45 -10.79 -19.69
CA PRO A 88 -12.00 -10.77 -19.45
C PRO A 88 -11.64 -10.42 -18.02
N ILE A 89 -12.38 -9.52 -17.36
CA ILE A 89 -12.15 -9.15 -15.96
C ILE A 89 -12.35 -10.38 -15.06
N ARG A 90 -13.41 -11.15 -15.26
CA ARG A 90 -13.67 -12.40 -14.52
C ARG A 90 -12.58 -13.44 -14.72
N GLN A 91 -12.15 -13.65 -15.97
CA GLN A 91 -11.09 -14.59 -16.31
C GLN A 91 -9.76 -14.22 -15.61
N ILE A 92 -9.34 -12.94 -15.70
CA ILE A 92 -8.11 -12.46 -15.07
C ILE A 92 -8.24 -12.58 -13.55
N THR A 93 -9.36 -12.16 -12.97
CA THR A 93 -9.60 -12.26 -11.52
C THR A 93 -9.50 -13.70 -11.04
N GLY A 94 -10.11 -14.65 -11.77
CA GLY A 94 -10.02 -16.07 -11.44
C GLY A 94 -8.59 -16.63 -11.49
N MET A 95 -7.78 -16.20 -12.46
CA MET A 95 -6.37 -16.58 -12.50
C MET A 95 -5.59 -16.00 -11.31
N VAL A 96 -5.80 -14.71 -11.01
CA VAL A 96 -5.11 -14.03 -9.92
C VAL A 96 -5.50 -14.61 -8.55
N LEU A 97 -6.77 -15.04 -8.38
CA LEU A 97 -7.21 -15.77 -7.20
C LEU A 97 -6.47 -17.10 -7.04
N LYS A 98 -6.25 -17.84 -8.12
CA LYS A 98 -5.46 -19.09 -8.08
C LYS A 98 -4.01 -18.82 -7.69
N ILE A 99 -3.39 -17.74 -8.21
CA ILE A 99 -2.03 -17.33 -7.84
C ILE A 99 -1.98 -16.95 -6.36
N ALA A 100 -2.93 -16.14 -5.88
CA ALA A 100 -3.02 -15.74 -4.48
C ALA A 100 -3.22 -16.94 -3.54
N PHE A 101 -4.06 -17.89 -3.93
CA PHE A 101 -4.30 -19.11 -3.17
C PHE A 101 -3.05 -20.00 -3.09
N CYS A 102 -2.37 -20.24 -4.20
CA CYS A 102 -1.13 -21.03 -4.22
C CYS A 102 -0.02 -20.33 -3.41
N LEU A 103 0.13 -19.02 -3.56
CA LEU A 103 1.09 -18.23 -2.78
C LEU A 103 0.77 -18.28 -1.28
N GLY A 104 -0.50 -18.14 -0.92
CA GLY A 104 -0.93 -18.22 0.48
C GLY A 104 -0.61 -19.57 1.13
N ILE A 105 -0.91 -20.67 0.44
CA ILE A 105 -0.55 -22.02 0.91
C ILE A 105 0.97 -22.16 1.02
N PHE A 106 1.71 -21.73 0.00
CA PHE A 106 3.18 -21.75 0.04
C PHE A 106 3.75 -21.01 1.25
N LEU A 107 3.25 -19.82 1.56
CA LEU A 107 3.69 -19.02 2.70
C LEU A 107 3.32 -19.68 4.04
N ILE A 108 2.13 -20.29 4.16
CA ILE A 108 1.74 -21.05 5.35
C ILE A 108 2.71 -22.24 5.56
N LEU A 109 3.00 -22.98 4.49
CA LEU A 109 3.94 -24.11 4.57
C LEU A 109 5.34 -23.63 4.94
N LEU A 110 5.84 -22.59 4.30
CA LEU A 110 7.15 -22.00 4.58
C LEU A 110 7.29 -21.59 6.06
N CYS A 111 6.30 -20.84 6.59
CA CYS A 111 6.28 -20.41 7.99
C CYS A 111 6.05 -21.57 8.97
N SER A 112 5.46 -22.67 8.51
CA SER A 112 5.25 -23.88 9.34
C SER A 112 6.48 -24.77 9.43
N LEU A 113 7.23 -24.88 8.32
CA LEU A 113 8.40 -25.77 8.24
C LEU A 113 9.68 -25.08 8.76
N PHE A 114 9.79 -23.76 8.57
CA PHE A 114 11.02 -23.02 8.87
C PHE A 114 10.80 -21.78 9.78
N PRO A 115 9.98 -21.86 10.85
CA PRO A 115 9.68 -20.69 11.68
C PRO A 115 10.94 -20.13 12.35
N GLY A 116 11.83 -21.00 12.85
CA GLY A 116 13.07 -20.60 13.52
C GLY A 116 14.06 -19.90 12.59
N ALA A 117 14.18 -20.36 11.33
CA ALA A 117 15.07 -19.71 10.36
C ALA A 117 14.54 -18.32 9.96
N ILE A 118 13.22 -18.18 9.78
CA ILE A 118 12.59 -16.90 9.43
C ILE A 118 12.74 -15.88 10.55
N LEU A 119 12.41 -16.27 11.78
CA LEU A 119 12.45 -15.36 12.93
C LEU A 119 13.88 -15.09 13.38
N GLY A 120 14.75 -16.12 13.38
CA GLY A 120 16.16 -16.03 13.76
C GLY A 120 17.00 -15.15 12.82
N PHE A 121 16.51 -14.86 11.61
CA PHE A 121 17.13 -13.87 10.73
C PHE A 121 17.10 -12.45 11.31
N PHE A 122 16.09 -12.13 12.13
CA PHE A 122 15.88 -10.77 12.67
C PHE A 122 16.49 -10.59 14.06
N THR A 123 16.51 -11.61 14.90
CA THR A 123 17.03 -11.51 16.28
C THR A 123 17.52 -12.85 16.80
N SER A 124 18.45 -12.81 17.73
CA SER A 124 18.94 -13.98 18.51
C SER A 124 18.38 -14.01 19.94
N ASP A 125 17.57 -13.03 20.34
CA ASP A 125 16.97 -12.97 21.68
C ASP A 125 15.90 -14.06 21.82
N THR A 126 16.14 -15.01 22.72
CA THR A 126 15.29 -16.19 22.93
C THR A 126 13.91 -15.84 23.48
N ALA A 127 13.80 -14.79 24.30
CA ALA A 127 12.52 -14.34 24.86
C ALA A 127 11.63 -13.74 23.76
N ILE A 128 12.19 -12.89 22.91
CA ILE A 128 11.48 -12.31 21.76
C ILE A 128 11.12 -13.40 20.75
N LEU A 129 12.03 -14.36 20.48
CA LEU A 129 11.76 -15.47 19.55
C LEU A 129 10.62 -16.38 20.04
N SER A 130 10.50 -16.61 21.35
CA SER A 130 9.39 -17.39 21.93
C SER A 130 8.05 -16.72 21.72
N GLU A 131 7.97 -15.42 21.98
CA GLU A 131 6.75 -14.61 21.75
C GLU A 131 6.41 -14.54 20.26
N ALA A 132 7.39 -14.23 19.42
CA ALA A 132 7.23 -14.17 17.96
C ALA A 132 6.77 -15.53 17.39
N GLY A 133 7.33 -16.64 17.86
CA GLY A 133 6.94 -17.99 17.48
C GLY A 133 5.47 -18.29 17.84
N SER A 134 5.08 -17.93 19.05
CA SER A 134 3.69 -18.09 19.52
C SER A 134 2.68 -17.27 18.67
N TYR A 135 3.06 -16.07 18.27
CA TYR A 135 2.28 -15.20 17.40
C TYR A 135 2.22 -15.75 15.96
N LEU A 136 3.37 -16.15 15.39
CA LEU A 136 3.46 -16.64 14.01
C LEU A 136 2.66 -17.92 13.80
N GLN A 137 2.63 -18.83 14.79
CA GLN A 137 1.85 -20.07 14.70
C GLN A 137 0.38 -19.85 14.38
N ILE A 138 -0.20 -18.75 14.83
CA ILE A 138 -1.61 -18.40 14.60
C ILE A 138 -1.74 -17.50 13.36
N ILE A 139 -0.93 -16.44 13.29
CA ILE A 139 -1.08 -15.41 12.27
C ILE A 139 -0.81 -15.91 10.84
N LYS A 140 0.04 -16.93 10.65
CA LYS A 140 0.36 -17.48 9.33
C LYS A 140 -0.87 -17.90 8.52
N TYR A 141 -1.93 -18.37 9.17
CA TYR A 141 -3.18 -18.75 8.49
C TYR A 141 -3.92 -17.56 7.89
N THR A 142 -3.69 -16.36 8.43
CA THR A 142 -4.28 -15.13 7.88
C THR A 142 -3.69 -14.74 6.54
N PHE A 143 -2.49 -15.22 6.17
CA PHE A 143 -1.83 -14.87 4.92
C PHE A 143 -2.65 -15.26 3.70
N LEU A 144 -3.20 -16.48 3.70
CA LEU A 144 -4.08 -16.96 2.63
C LEU A 144 -5.35 -16.11 2.54
N LEU A 145 -6.02 -15.90 3.68
CA LEU A 145 -7.26 -15.11 3.73
C LEU A 145 -7.02 -13.68 3.23
N TYR A 146 -5.93 -13.06 3.68
CA TYR A 146 -5.56 -11.71 3.29
C TYR A 146 -5.29 -11.59 1.78
N LEU A 147 -4.47 -12.49 1.21
CA LEU A 147 -4.15 -12.51 -0.21
C LEU A 147 -5.42 -12.62 -1.08
N VAL A 148 -6.30 -13.55 -0.74
CA VAL A 148 -7.56 -13.75 -1.49
C VAL A 148 -8.48 -12.54 -1.34
N THR A 149 -8.63 -12.01 -0.12
CA THR A 149 -9.44 -10.81 0.15
C THR A 149 -8.95 -9.61 -0.65
N GLN A 150 -7.62 -9.36 -0.68
CA GLN A 150 -7.04 -8.24 -1.43
C GLN A 150 -7.26 -8.36 -2.94
N VAL A 151 -7.19 -9.57 -3.50
CA VAL A 151 -7.51 -9.79 -4.92
C VAL A 151 -8.98 -9.48 -5.20
N LEU A 152 -9.91 -9.94 -4.37
CA LEU A 152 -11.34 -9.66 -4.53
C LEU A 152 -11.63 -8.15 -4.41
N LEU A 153 -11.04 -7.47 -3.43
CA LEU A 153 -11.18 -6.02 -3.26
C LEU A 153 -10.58 -5.24 -4.45
N SER A 154 -9.45 -5.70 -5.01
CA SER A 154 -8.83 -5.10 -6.19
C SER A 154 -9.69 -5.29 -7.44
N ALA A 155 -10.31 -6.45 -7.61
CA ALA A 155 -11.26 -6.71 -8.69
C ALA A 155 -12.49 -5.78 -8.58
N LEU A 156 -13.06 -5.63 -7.40
CA LEU A 156 -14.16 -4.69 -7.15
C LEU A 156 -13.74 -3.23 -7.39
N ARG A 157 -12.54 -2.84 -6.96
CA ARG A 157 -11.96 -1.51 -7.19
C ARG A 157 -11.82 -1.21 -8.68
N SER A 158 -11.42 -2.18 -9.50
CA SER A 158 -11.27 -2.00 -10.95
C SER A 158 -12.58 -1.66 -11.66
N VAL A 159 -13.73 -2.00 -11.08
CA VAL A 159 -15.08 -1.67 -11.55
C VAL A 159 -15.75 -0.55 -10.71
N GLU A 160 -14.94 0.29 -10.07
CA GLU A 160 -15.39 1.44 -9.26
C GLU A 160 -16.34 1.04 -8.10
N THR A 161 -16.10 -0.12 -7.48
CA THR A 161 -16.86 -0.59 -6.32
C THR A 161 -15.95 -0.60 -5.09
N VAL A 162 -15.88 0.50 -4.33
CA VAL A 162 -14.97 0.66 -3.20
C VAL A 162 -15.64 0.75 -1.84
N ARG A 163 -16.95 1.06 -1.78
CA ARG A 163 -17.68 1.27 -0.51
C ARG A 163 -17.60 0.06 0.42
N ILE A 164 -17.67 -1.14 -0.15
CA ILE A 164 -17.61 -2.37 0.63
C ILE A 164 -16.26 -2.53 1.36
N ALA A 165 -15.15 -2.16 0.73
CA ALA A 165 -13.83 -2.22 1.32
C ALA A 165 -13.74 -1.33 2.58
N PHE A 166 -14.30 -0.12 2.54
CA PHE A 166 -14.37 0.77 3.68
C PHE A 166 -15.22 0.18 4.83
N VAL A 167 -16.43 -0.31 4.50
CA VAL A 167 -17.32 -0.93 5.51
C VAL A 167 -16.64 -2.11 6.21
N ILE A 168 -15.96 -2.96 5.44
CA ILE A 168 -15.22 -4.10 5.97
C ILE A 168 -14.10 -3.62 6.90
N SER A 169 -13.35 -2.59 6.52
CA SER A 169 -12.27 -2.06 7.37
C SER A 169 -12.80 -1.49 8.68
N CYS A 170 -13.95 -0.81 8.67
CA CYS A 170 -14.61 -0.34 9.90
C CYS A 170 -15.02 -1.49 10.82
N ILE A 171 -15.67 -2.52 10.28
CA ILE A 171 -16.09 -3.71 11.04
C ILE A 171 -14.87 -4.44 11.60
N SER A 172 -13.84 -4.62 10.77
CA SER A 172 -12.59 -5.27 11.14
C SER A 172 -11.91 -4.57 12.30
N LEU A 173 -11.81 -3.23 12.27
CA LEU A 173 -11.23 -2.44 13.35
C LEU A 173 -11.97 -2.69 14.68
N VAL A 174 -13.30 -2.55 14.67
CA VAL A 174 -14.10 -2.72 15.90
C VAL A 174 -13.95 -4.14 16.45
N VAL A 175 -14.05 -5.15 15.60
CA VAL A 175 -13.94 -6.56 16.00
C VAL A 175 -12.53 -6.86 16.51
N ASN A 176 -11.49 -6.42 15.79
CA ASN A 176 -10.10 -6.63 16.19
C ASN A 176 -9.81 -6.01 17.56
N VAL A 177 -10.12 -4.73 17.76
CA VAL A 177 -9.89 -4.03 19.04
C VAL A 177 -10.66 -4.68 20.18
N SER A 178 -11.93 -5.05 19.95
CA SER A 178 -12.76 -5.69 20.99
C SER A 178 -12.23 -7.04 21.40
N ILE A 179 -11.85 -7.89 20.43
CA ILE A 179 -11.31 -9.23 20.72
C ILE A 179 -9.92 -9.12 21.35
N ASN A 180 -9.07 -8.23 20.84
CA ASN A 180 -7.73 -7.99 21.42
C ASN A 180 -7.84 -7.55 22.87
N TYR A 181 -8.70 -6.57 23.18
CA TYR A 181 -8.93 -6.13 24.56
C TYR A 181 -9.38 -7.27 25.47
N THR A 182 -10.25 -8.13 24.97
CA THR A 182 -10.77 -9.26 25.72
C THR A 182 -9.71 -10.33 25.97
N LEU A 183 -8.97 -10.74 24.92
CA LEU A 183 -8.07 -11.89 24.98
C LEU A 183 -6.65 -11.56 25.42
N ILE A 184 -6.14 -10.35 25.15
CA ILE A 184 -4.80 -9.94 25.62
C ILE A 184 -4.83 -9.84 27.15
N TYR A 185 -5.87 -9.20 27.70
CA TYR A 185 -5.94 -8.87 29.13
C TYR A 185 -6.83 -9.82 29.97
N GLY A 186 -7.40 -10.85 29.37
CA GLY A 186 -8.27 -11.81 30.09
C GLY A 186 -9.54 -11.18 30.67
N ARG A 187 -10.19 -10.28 29.92
CA ARG A 187 -11.40 -9.60 30.38
C ARG A 187 -12.67 -10.42 30.09
N PHE A 188 -13.76 -10.07 30.77
CA PHE A 188 -15.09 -10.71 30.60
C PHE A 188 -15.12 -12.22 30.84
N GLY A 189 -14.23 -12.74 31.69
CA GLY A 189 -14.17 -14.17 32.03
C GLY A 189 -13.38 -15.03 31.04
N PHE A 190 -12.75 -14.44 30.06
CA PHE A 190 -11.82 -15.14 29.16
C PHE A 190 -10.42 -15.24 29.78
N PRO A 191 -9.63 -16.28 29.40
CA PRO A 191 -8.26 -16.40 29.87
C PRO A 191 -7.37 -15.30 29.29
N GLU A 192 -6.37 -14.87 30.06
CA GLU A 192 -5.32 -13.96 29.59
C GLU A 192 -4.36 -14.72 28.67
N LEU A 193 -4.38 -14.36 27.39
CA LEU A 193 -3.61 -15.02 26.34
C LEU A 193 -2.44 -14.17 25.83
N GLY A 194 -2.30 -12.92 26.27
CA GLY A 194 -1.23 -12.03 25.87
C GLY A 194 -1.10 -11.90 24.34
N ILE A 195 0.09 -12.14 23.81
CA ILE A 195 0.39 -12.06 22.37
C ILE A 195 -0.43 -13.06 21.53
N ARG A 196 -0.75 -14.23 22.06
CA ARG A 196 -1.65 -15.20 21.38
C ARG A 196 -3.04 -14.64 21.23
N GLY A 197 -3.52 -13.88 22.23
CA GLY A 197 -4.80 -13.19 22.18
C GLY A 197 -4.87 -12.20 21.02
N ALA A 198 -3.81 -11.39 20.81
CA ALA A 198 -3.70 -10.49 19.67
C ALA A 198 -3.70 -11.25 18.32
N ALA A 199 -2.98 -12.37 18.23
CA ALA A 199 -2.97 -13.19 17.03
C ALA A 199 -4.35 -13.77 16.69
N ILE A 200 -5.09 -14.24 17.70
CA ILE A 200 -6.47 -14.76 17.54
C ILE A 200 -7.41 -13.65 17.11
N GLY A 201 -7.34 -12.46 17.72
CA GLY A 201 -8.16 -11.31 17.33
C GLY A 201 -7.94 -10.89 15.89
N THR A 202 -6.68 -10.82 15.47
CA THR A 202 -6.33 -10.56 14.07
C THR A 202 -6.84 -11.66 13.13
N MET A 203 -6.71 -12.94 13.53
CA MET A 203 -7.21 -14.07 12.72
C MET A 203 -8.73 -13.99 12.55
N ILE A 204 -9.48 -13.76 13.61
CA ILE A 204 -10.95 -13.65 13.56
C ILE A 204 -11.37 -12.47 12.67
N SER A 205 -10.71 -11.32 12.81
CA SER A 205 -10.97 -10.15 11.97
C SER A 205 -10.72 -10.45 10.49
N ARG A 206 -9.63 -11.13 10.13
CA ARG A 206 -9.34 -11.53 8.74
C ARG A 206 -10.31 -12.57 8.20
N CYS A 207 -10.75 -13.51 9.03
CA CYS A 207 -11.83 -14.44 8.66
C CYS A 207 -13.13 -13.69 8.35
N LEU A 208 -13.49 -12.73 9.18
CA LEU A 208 -14.69 -11.91 9.00
C LEU A 208 -14.59 -11.05 7.73
N GLU A 209 -13.47 -10.38 7.50
CA GLU A 209 -13.20 -9.63 6.27
C GLU A 209 -13.40 -10.50 5.03
N PHE A 210 -12.77 -11.68 5.01
CA PHE A 210 -12.91 -12.64 3.91
C PHE A 210 -14.36 -13.06 3.70
N LEU A 211 -15.06 -13.44 4.76
CA LEU A 211 -16.46 -13.88 4.68
C LEU A 211 -17.36 -12.78 4.13
N ILE A 212 -17.21 -11.54 4.61
CA ILE A 212 -18.05 -10.42 4.16
C ILE A 212 -17.78 -10.13 2.68
N VAL A 213 -16.51 -10.06 2.24
CA VAL A 213 -16.16 -9.84 0.82
C VAL A 213 -16.70 -10.98 -0.04
N PHE A 214 -16.53 -12.23 0.40
CA PHE A 214 -16.94 -13.40 -0.35
C PHE A 214 -18.46 -13.44 -0.54
N ILE A 215 -19.23 -13.21 0.54
CA ILE A 215 -20.69 -13.11 0.47
C ILE A 215 -21.11 -11.94 -0.42
N TYR A 216 -20.44 -10.79 -0.31
CA TYR A 216 -20.74 -9.63 -1.13
C TYR A 216 -20.56 -9.94 -2.63
N VAL A 217 -19.43 -10.54 -3.00
CA VAL A 217 -19.12 -10.85 -4.40
C VAL A 217 -20.08 -11.89 -4.99
N ILE A 218 -20.55 -12.85 -4.17
CA ILE A 218 -21.47 -13.90 -4.66
C ILE A 218 -22.92 -13.40 -4.74
N LYS A 219 -23.39 -12.65 -3.71
CA LYS A 219 -24.82 -12.37 -3.55
C LYS A 219 -25.23 -10.94 -3.86
N ILE A 220 -24.36 -9.97 -3.65
CA ILE A 220 -24.72 -8.54 -3.63
C ILE A 220 -24.15 -7.80 -4.85
N ASP A 221 -22.96 -8.16 -5.32
CA ASP A 221 -22.31 -7.45 -6.42
C ASP A 221 -23.07 -7.65 -7.74
N LYS A 222 -23.54 -6.50 -8.29
CA LYS A 222 -24.31 -6.46 -9.55
C LYS A 222 -23.47 -6.03 -10.75
N LYS A 223 -22.23 -5.53 -10.51
CA LYS A 223 -21.38 -5.02 -11.59
C LYS A 223 -20.48 -6.13 -12.15
N LEU A 224 -19.61 -6.69 -11.34
CA LEU A 224 -18.65 -7.69 -11.78
C LEU A 224 -19.32 -9.06 -11.97
N LYS A 225 -20.22 -9.44 -11.05
CA LYS A 225 -20.91 -10.75 -11.04
C LYS A 225 -19.91 -11.90 -11.25
N LEU A 226 -18.85 -11.93 -10.43
CA LEU A 226 -17.65 -12.75 -10.63
C LEU A 226 -17.97 -14.24 -10.90
N PHE A 227 -18.91 -14.79 -10.15
CA PHE A 227 -19.29 -16.21 -10.21
C PHE A 227 -20.57 -16.49 -11.02
N SER A 228 -21.02 -15.54 -11.85
CA SER A 228 -22.25 -15.73 -12.66
C SER A 228 -22.11 -16.73 -13.79
N ASP A 229 -20.91 -16.97 -14.24
CA ASP A 229 -20.57 -17.89 -15.32
C ASP A 229 -19.26 -18.65 -15.03
N LYS A 230 -18.88 -19.57 -15.91
CA LYS A 230 -17.64 -20.35 -15.78
C LYS A 230 -16.37 -19.58 -16.16
N ALA A 231 -16.46 -18.30 -16.56
CA ALA A 231 -15.32 -17.51 -17.00
C ALA A 231 -14.24 -17.37 -15.92
N VAL A 232 -14.63 -17.32 -14.65
CA VAL A 232 -13.69 -17.25 -13.50
C VAL A 232 -12.75 -18.46 -13.41
N PHE A 233 -13.17 -19.61 -13.92
CA PHE A 233 -12.38 -20.86 -13.86
C PHE A 233 -11.50 -21.09 -15.07
N HIS A 234 -11.76 -20.37 -16.16
CA HIS A 234 -11.05 -20.49 -17.43
C HIS A 234 -10.36 -19.17 -17.77
N ILE A 235 -9.16 -19.23 -18.35
CA ILE A 235 -8.48 -18.06 -18.90
C ILE A 235 -7.92 -18.39 -20.28
N ASP A 236 -8.20 -17.50 -21.23
CA ASP A 236 -7.61 -17.57 -22.56
C ASP A 236 -6.08 -17.37 -22.48
N LYS A 237 -5.33 -18.17 -23.27
CA LYS A 237 -3.85 -18.12 -23.32
C LYS A 237 -3.32 -16.73 -23.67
N LEU A 238 -4.00 -16.03 -24.58
CA LEU A 238 -3.61 -14.67 -24.99
C LEU A 238 -3.82 -13.67 -23.86
N LEU A 239 -4.98 -13.73 -23.21
CA LEU A 239 -5.32 -12.86 -22.08
C LEU A 239 -4.38 -13.10 -20.88
N ARG A 240 -4.01 -14.36 -20.63
CA ARG A 240 -2.99 -14.72 -19.64
C ARG A 240 -1.64 -14.07 -19.95
N SER A 241 -1.18 -14.15 -21.20
CA SER A 241 0.08 -13.55 -21.64
C SER A 241 0.06 -12.02 -21.46
N ASP A 242 -1.05 -11.39 -21.83
CA ASP A 242 -1.19 -9.92 -21.69
C ASP A 242 -1.17 -9.49 -20.22
N TYR A 243 -1.88 -10.23 -19.35
CA TYR A 243 -1.84 -9.98 -17.91
C TYR A 243 -0.41 -10.12 -17.35
N VAL A 244 0.30 -11.20 -17.66
CA VAL A 244 1.67 -11.43 -17.13
C VAL A 244 2.61 -10.32 -17.56
N LYS A 245 2.54 -9.85 -18.82
CA LYS A 245 3.35 -8.73 -19.31
C LYS A 245 3.14 -7.43 -18.54
N VAL A 246 1.93 -7.22 -18.02
CA VAL A 246 1.57 -6.04 -17.22
C VAL A 246 1.91 -6.25 -15.75
N ALA A 247 1.53 -7.40 -15.19
CA ALA A 247 1.62 -7.68 -13.77
C ALA A 247 3.06 -7.88 -13.28
N VAL A 248 3.93 -8.52 -14.07
CA VAL A 248 5.32 -8.78 -13.65
C VAL A 248 6.11 -7.51 -13.40
N PRO A 249 6.12 -6.48 -14.28
CA PRO A 249 6.78 -5.21 -13.98
C PRO A 249 6.20 -4.51 -12.74
N VAL A 250 4.88 -4.56 -12.54
CA VAL A 250 4.22 -3.98 -11.37
C VAL A 250 4.65 -4.71 -10.10
N PHE A 251 4.67 -6.05 -10.14
CA PHE A 251 5.08 -6.87 -9.00
C PHE A 251 6.55 -6.62 -8.62
N ILE A 252 7.46 -6.67 -9.59
CA ILE A 252 8.89 -6.43 -9.35
C ILE A 252 9.11 -5.02 -8.78
N SER A 253 8.50 -3.99 -9.38
CA SER A 253 8.61 -2.61 -8.91
C SER A 253 8.14 -2.44 -7.46
N GLY A 254 7.00 -3.02 -7.11
CA GLY A 254 6.45 -2.94 -5.76
C GLY A 254 7.24 -3.73 -4.74
N MET A 255 7.75 -4.90 -5.08
CA MET A 255 8.60 -5.70 -4.18
C MET A 255 9.97 -5.06 -3.95
N LEU A 256 10.59 -4.48 -4.99
CA LEU A 256 11.83 -3.72 -4.84
C LEU A 256 11.64 -2.53 -3.89
N TRP A 257 10.51 -1.83 -4.00
CA TRP A 257 10.19 -0.77 -3.05
C TRP A 257 9.99 -1.33 -1.62
N ALA A 258 9.24 -2.40 -1.45
CA ALA A 258 8.97 -3.01 -0.15
C ALA A 258 10.26 -3.45 0.56
N ILE A 259 11.22 -4.00 -0.18
CA ILE A 259 12.53 -4.42 0.37
C ILE A 259 13.40 -3.19 0.72
N SER A 260 13.28 -2.10 -0.03
CA SER A 260 14.06 -0.89 0.26
C SER A 260 13.68 -0.20 1.57
N VAL A 261 12.43 -0.32 2.03
CA VAL A 261 11.92 0.36 3.24
C VAL A 261 12.68 -0.07 4.51
N PRO A 262 12.81 -1.36 4.85
CA PRO A 262 13.60 -1.77 6.01
C PRO A 262 15.09 -1.42 5.86
N MET A 263 15.65 -1.42 4.65
CA MET A 263 17.04 -0.99 4.44
C MET A 263 17.24 0.49 4.78
N GLN A 264 16.31 1.36 4.40
CA GLN A 264 16.35 2.78 4.75
C GLN A 264 16.26 2.99 6.27
N THR A 265 15.41 2.23 6.95
CA THR A 265 15.29 2.26 8.42
C THR A 265 16.58 1.77 9.09
N ALA A 266 17.20 0.73 8.56
CA ALA A 266 18.47 0.21 9.07
C ALA A 266 19.61 1.23 8.97
N ILE A 267 19.71 1.99 7.86
CA ILE A 267 20.71 3.05 7.71
C ILE A 267 20.59 4.08 8.86
N LEU A 268 19.37 4.55 9.14
CA LEU A 268 19.13 5.52 10.23
C LEU A 268 19.41 4.91 11.60
N GLY A 269 19.08 3.64 11.79
CA GLY A 269 19.27 2.92 13.04
C GLY A 269 20.72 2.78 13.47
N HIS A 270 21.66 2.84 12.52
CA HIS A 270 23.11 2.78 12.80
C HIS A 270 23.74 4.14 13.12
N LEU A 271 23.00 5.27 13.02
CA LEU A 271 23.55 6.60 13.24
C LEU A 271 23.50 7.00 14.71
N SER A 272 22.30 7.03 15.32
CA SER A 272 22.13 7.34 16.75
C SER A 272 20.73 6.97 17.25
N SER A 273 20.57 6.83 18.58
CA SER A 273 19.27 6.60 19.22
C SER A 273 18.33 7.79 19.04
N ASP A 274 18.86 9.03 19.12
CA ASP A 274 18.08 10.24 18.87
C ASP A 274 17.57 10.31 17.43
N ALA A 275 18.35 9.83 16.45
CA ALA A 275 17.92 9.72 15.06
C ALA A 275 16.74 8.74 14.88
N ILE A 276 16.78 7.59 15.57
CA ILE A 276 15.68 6.63 15.55
C ILE A 276 14.42 7.26 16.15
N ALA A 277 14.52 7.88 17.33
CA ALA A 277 13.41 8.52 18.01
C ALA A 277 12.80 9.64 17.16
N ALA A 278 13.63 10.55 16.65
CA ALA A 278 13.21 11.66 15.80
C ALA A 278 12.53 11.18 14.49
N ASN A 279 13.15 10.22 13.81
CA ASN A 279 12.58 9.68 12.59
C ASN A 279 11.27 8.91 12.85
N SER A 280 11.14 8.22 13.97
CA SER A 280 9.94 7.49 14.36
C SER A 280 8.75 8.43 14.52
N VAL A 281 8.94 9.55 15.22
CA VAL A 281 7.89 10.57 15.42
C VAL A 281 7.55 11.25 14.09
N ALA A 282 8.55 11.77 13.37
CA ALA A 282 8.34 12.45 12.09
C ALA A 282 7.66 11.54 11.06
N SER A 283 8.09 10.28 10.96
CA SER A 283 7.51 9.29 10.04
C SER A 283 6.07 8.95 10.36
N THR A 284 5.67 8.96 11.64
CA THR A 284 4.29 8.68 12.03
C THR A 284 3.35 9.68 11.38
N PHE A 285 3.61 10.97 11.50
CA PHE A 285 2.77 12.01 10.90
C PHE A 285 2.83 12.00 9.38
N TYR A 286 4.02 11.82 8.83
CA TYR A 286 4.21 11.68 7.38
C TYR A 286 3.38 10.53 6.80
N GLN A 287 3.31 9.39 7.49
CA GLN A 287 2.55 8.24 7.03
C GLN A 287 1.03 8.49 7.00
N TYR A 288 0.48 9.23 7.98
CA TYR A 288 -0.93 9.63 7.93
C TYR A 288 -1.25 10.52 6.73
N MET A 289 -0.36 11.44 6.37
CA MET A 289 -0.53 12.26 5.16
C MET A 289 -0.36 11.42 3.88
N LYS A 290 0.59 10.51 3.87
CA LYS A 290 0.88 9.58 2.76
C LYS A 290 -0.32 8.70 2.39
N VAL A 291 -1.20 8.40 3.33
CA VAL A 291 -2.44 7.63 3.08
C VAL A 291 -3.27 8.27 1.95
N VAL A 292 -3.38 9.60 1.95
CA VAL A 292 -4.11 10.34 0.91
C VAL A 292 -3.42 10.19 -0.44
N VAL A 293 -2.10 10.30 -0.48
CA VAL A 293 -1.30 10.15 -1.72
C VAL A 293 -1.44 8.74 -2.32
N LEU A 294 -1.45 7.72 -1.47
CA LEU A 294 -1.72 6.33 -1.88
C LEU A 294 -3.12 6.17 -2.49
N ALA A 295 -4.11 6.82 -1.89
CA ALA A 295 -5.48 6.79 -2.40
C ALA A 295 -5.60 7.52 -3.74
N MET A 296 -4.91 8.67 -3.90
CA MET A 296 -4.82 9.40 -5.17
C MET A 296 -4.23 8.52 -6.26
N SER A 297 -3.09 7.86 -5.99
CA SER A 297 -2.46 6.94 -6.93
C SER A 297 -3.41 5.80 -7.36
N SER A 298 -4.12 5.22 -6.39
CA SER A 298 -5.07 4.13 -6.65
C SER A 298 -6.29 4.59 -7.45
N ALA A 299 -6.89 5.73 -7.10
CA ALA A 299 -8.02 6.32 -7.82
C ALA A 299 -7.62 6.70 -9.24
N SER A 300 -6.49 7.38 -9.41
CA SER A 300 -5.94 7.76 -10.72
C SER A 300 -5.71 6.55 -11.62
N SER A 301 -5.20 5.42 -11.08
CA SER A 301 -5.00 4.19 -11.84
C SER A 301 -6.31 3.63 -12.40
N VAL A 302 -7.37 3.59 -11.61
CA VAL A 302 -8.70 3.12 -12.06
C VAL A 302 -9.29 4.06 -13.11
N MET A 303 -9.25 5.38 -12.84
CA MET A 303 -9.81 6.38 -13.74
C MET A 303 -9.10 6.41 -15.10
N MET A 304 -7.78 6.34 -15.10
CA MET A 304 -6.97 6.33 -16.31
C MET A 304 -7.14 5.04 -17.10
N GLY A 305 -7.13 3.88 -16.43
CA GLY A 305 -7.41 2.61 -17.08
C GLY A 305 -8.77 2.63 -17.80
N LYS A 306 -9.82 3.11 -17.10
CA LYS A 306 -11.15 3.26 -17.68
C LYS A 306 -11.17 4.20 -18.89
N ALA A 307 -10.52 5.36 -18.79
CA ALA A 307 -10.45 6.34 -19.89
C ALA A 307 -9.74 5.77 -21.12
N VAL A 308 -8.57 5.11 -20.92
CA VAL A 308 -7.83 4.43 -22.00
C VAL A 308 -8.67 3.31 -22.61
N GLY A 309 -9.39 2.55 -21.78
CA GLY A 309 -10.29 1.49 -22.23
C GLY A 309 -11.42 1.99 -23.14
N LYS A 310 -11.97 3.18 -22.89
CA LYS A 310 -12.98 3.82 -23.77
C LYS A 310 -12.42 4.18 -25.16
N GLY A 311 -11.11 4.47 -25.26
CA GLY A 311 -10.45 4.73 -26.54
C GLY A 311 -10.48 6.18 -27.02
N ASP A 312 -11.04 7.13 -26.28
CA ASP A 312 -11.01 8.56 -26.62
C ASP A 312 -9.73 9.21 -26.08
N LEU A 313 -8.76 9.45 -26.96
CA LEU A 313 -7.45 10.03 -26.59
C LEU A 313 -7.54 11.45 -26.04
N ASP A 314 -8.51 12.24 -26.47
CA ASP A 314 -8.64 13.60 -25.97
C ASP A 314 -9.26 13.60 -24.56
N GLU A 315 -10.21 12.70 -24.28
CA GLU A 315 -10.72 12.44 -22.92
C GLU A 315 -9.60 11.96 -22.00
N VAL A 316 -8.76 11.01 -22.46
CA VAL A 316 -7.60 10.49 -21.70
C VAL A 316 -6.63 11.61 -21.33
N LYS A 317 -6.28 12.47 -22.29
CA LYS A 317 -5.34 13.59 -22.03
C LYS A 317 -5.93 14.64 -21.09
N ALA A 318 -7.20 14.97 -21.24
CA ALA A 318 -7.90 15.91 -20.36
C ALA A 318 -7.99 15.36 -18.93
N ALA A 319 -8.39 14.10 -18.76
CA ALA A 319 -8.45 13.42 -17.47
C ALA A 319 -7.06 13.37 -16.79
N ALA A 320 -6.02 13.02 -17.54
CA ALA A 320 -4.66 12.96 -17.02
C ALA A 320 -4.15 14.32 -16.50
N ARG A 321 -4.39 15.40 -17.27
CA ARG A 321 -4.02 16.75 -16.83
C ARG A 321 -4.77 17.18 -15.59
N THR A 322 -6.07 16.92 -15.54
CA THR A 322 -6.89 17.22 -14.37
C THR A 322 -6.39 16.51 -13.12
N LEU A 323 -6.12 15.20 -13.22
CA LEU A 323 -5.56 14.41 -12.11
C LEU A 323 -4.20 14.94 -11.69
N SER A 324 -3.28 15.20 -12.65
CA SER A 324 -1.94 15.68 -12.35
C SER A 324 -1.92 17.02 -11.62
N VAL A 325 -2.85 17.94 -11.94
CA VAL A 325 -2.98 19.23 -11.24
C VAL A 325 -3.56 19.02 -9.85
N LEU A 326 -4.64 18.24 -9.72
CA LEU A 326 -5.23 17.90 -8.42
C LEU A 326 -4.20 17.21 -7.49
N ASP A 327 -3.37 16.33 -8.04
CA ASP A 327 -2.33 15.64 -7.28
C ASP A 327 -1.30 16.64 -6.72
N GLY A 328 -0.88 17.62 -7.53
CA GLY A 328 0.01 18.70 -7.10
C GLY A 328 -0.61 19.60 -6.02
N ASP A 329 -1.85 20.04 -6.24
CA ASP A 329 -2.58 20.91 -5.31
C ASP A 329 -2.78 20.23 -3.93
N ILE A 330 -3.22 18.97 -3.93
CA ILE A 330 -3.37 18.18 -2.71
C ILE A 330 -2.01 18.01 -2.02
N GLY A 331 -0.94 17.77 -2.79
CA GLY A 331 0.41 17.69 -2.25
C GLY A 331 0.86 18.96 -1.53
N MET A 332 0.59 20.13 -2.10
CA MET A 332 0.87 21.40 -1.46
C MET A 332 0.07 21.58 -0.17
N ILE A 333 -1.20 21.21 -0.17
CA ILE A 333 -2.05 21.26 1.03
C ILE A 333 -1.51 20.32 2.12
N LEU A 334 -1.20 19.07 1.78
CA LEU A 334 -0.68 18.08 2.74
C LEU A 334 0.68 18.50 3.32
N GLY A 335 1.59 19.03 2.49
CA GLY A 335 2.87 19.56 2.93
C GLY A 335 2.70 20.76 3.86
N ALA A 336 1.79 21.68 3.52
CA ALA A 336 1.46 22.83 4.35
C ALA A 336 0.85 22.40 5.70
N VAL A 337 -0.11 21.47 5.69
CA VAL A 337 -0.69 20.91 6.92
C VAL A 337 0.40 20.33 7.81
N LEU A 338 1.29 19.50 7.27
CA LEU A 338 2.38 18.90 8.04
C LEU A 338 3.31 19.96 8.63
N TYR A 339 3.64 21.01 7.87
CA TYR A 339 4.49 22.11 8.33
C TYR A 339 3.84 22.94 9.44
N PHE A 340 2.58 23.36 9.27
CA PHE A 340 1.90 24.23 10.24
C PHE A 340 1.44 23.50 11.50
N THR A 341 1.28 22.18 11.45
CA THR A 341 0.90 21.38 12.63
C THR A 341 2.09 20.86 13.42
N LYS A 342 3.33 21.06 12.96
CA LYS A 342 4.55 20.47 13.54
C LYS A 342 4.71 20.73 15.04
N ASP A 343 4.49 21.97 15.47
CA ASP A 343 4.69 22.38 16.88
C ASP A 343 3.63 21.74 17.79
N PHE A 344 2.38 21.70 17.34
CA PHE A 344 1.30 20.98 18.04
C PHE A 344 1.61 19.49 18.17
N LEU A 345 2.14 18.89 17.12
CA LEU A 345 2.48 17.47 17.09
C LEU A 345 3.67 17.16 18.00
N LEU A 346 4.71 17.99 17.97
CA LEU A 346 5.89 17.85 18.85
C LEU A 346 5.53 17.97 20.32
N ALA A 347 4.59 18.85 20.68
CA ALA A 347 4.13 19.04 22.06
C ALA A 347 3.46 17.79 22.68
N GLN A 348 3.09 16.77 21.85
CA GLN A 348 2.51 15.52 22.36
C GLN A 348 3.58 14.50 22.82
N TYR A 349 4.86 14.77 22.56
CA TYR A 349 5.95 13.83 22.86
C TYR A 349 6.95 14.41 23.85
N THR A 350 7.40 13.58 24.79
CA THR A 350 8.50 13.90 25.70
C THR A 350 9.82 13.39 25.09
N LEU A 351 10.48 14.25 24.34
CA LEU A 351 11.76 13.97 23.69
C LEU A 351 12.90 14.71 24.39
N SER A 352 14.14 14.24 24.22
CA SER A 352 15.33 15.01 24.59
C SER A 352 15.40 16.31 23.76
N PRO A 353 16.05 17.37 24.24
CA PRO A 353 16.19 18.63 23.48
C PRO A 353 16.81 18.40 22.08
N THR A 354 17.81 17.52 22.00
CA THR A 354 18.45 17.14 20.72
C THR A 354 17.50 16.38 19.80
N ALA A 355 16.74 15.41 20.32
CA ALA A 355 15.76 14.67 19.54
C ALA A 355 14.60 15.57 19.10
N THR A 356 14.15 16.53 19.91
CA THR A 356 13.11 17.50 19.56
C THR A 356 13.54 18.36 18.37
N GLN A 357 14.73 18.97 18.44
CA GLN A 357 15.27 19.78 17.36
C GLN A 357 15.44 18.97 16.07
N LEU A 358 15.93 17.74 16.20
CA LEU A 358 16.09 16.84 15.05
C LEU A 358 14.73 16.47 14.45
N THR A 359 13.73 16.15 15.27
CA THR A 359 12.37 15.82 14.82
C THR A 359 11.75 16.99 14.05
N GLU A 360 11.91 18.22 14.53
CA GLU A 360 11.43 19.41 13.83
C GLU A 360 12.05 19.54 12.43
N GLN A 361 13.39 19.40 12.33
CA GLN A 361 14.08 19.42 11.05
C GLN A 361 13.58 18.33 10.11
N LEU A 362 13.36 17.10 10.61
CA LEU A 362 12.86 15.98 9.81
C LEU A 362 11.42 16.22 9.34
N ILE A 363 10.54 16.79 10.17
CA ILE A 363 9.17 17.14 9.75
C ILE A 363 9.18 18.18 8.63
N ILE A 364 10.06 19.20 8.71
CA ILE A 364 10.21 20.20 7.64
C ILE A 364 10.66 19.55 6.34
N ILE A 365 11.67 18.68 6.40
CA ILE A 365 12.13 17.92 5.23
C ILE A 365 10.98 17.10 4.66
N MET A 366 10.24 16.36 5.49
CA MET A 366 9.12 15.53 5.08
C MET A 366 7.95 16.33 4.51
N ALA A 367 7.73 17.57 4.99
CA ALA A 367 6.71 18.46 4.43
C ALA A 367 7.05 18.88 2.99
N ILE A 368 8.30 19.17 2.69
CA ILE A 368 8.78 19.48 1.34
C ILE A 368 8.69 18.22 0.45
N VAL A 369 9.17 17.10 0.96
CA VAL A 369 9.14 15.80 0.29
C VAL A 369 7.71 15.37 -0.04
N MET A 370 6.73 15.71 0.81
CA MET A 370 5.31 15.39 0.59
C MET A 370 4.78 16.00 -0.70
N VAL A 371 5.18 17.22 -1.02
CA VAL A 371 4.77 17.88 -2.28
C VAL A 371 5.28 17.11 -3.50
N GLY A 372 6.57 16.75 -3.49
CA GLY A 372 7.17 15.96 -4.56
C GLY A 372 6.54 14.56 -4.68
N MET A 373 6.32 13.91 -3.54
CA MET A 373 5.70 12.59 -3.49
C MET A 373 4.26 12.61 -4.01
N ALA A 374 3.46 13.60 -3.62
CA ALA A 374 2.07 13.71 -4.03
C ALA A 374 1.91 14.00 -5.54
N TYR A 375 2.94 14.52 -6.20
CA TYR A 375 2.99 14.60 -7.64
C TYR A 375 3.52 13.28 -8.27
N GLN A 376 4.74 12.87 -7.89
CA GLN A 376 5.43 11.80 -8.61
C GLN A 376 4.75 10.44 -8.46
N MET A 377 4.17 10.13 -7.29
CA MET A 377 3.58 8.83 -7.03
C MET A 377 2.23 8.64 -7.74
N PRO A 378 1.22 9.55 -7.64
CA PRO A 378 -0.02 9.40 -8.39
C PRO A 378 0.17 9.54 -9.90
N VAL A 379 1.04 10.43 -10.37
CA VAL A 379 1.30 10.56 -11.81
C VAL A 379 2.05 9.33 -12.34
N GLY A 380 3.10 8.85 -11.66
CA GLY A 380 3.88 7.70 -12.09
C GLY A 380 3.15 6.36 -11.92
N SER A 381 2.68 6.09 -10.71
CA SER A 381 2.04 4.81 -10.36
C SER A 381 0.52 4.80 -10.56
N GLY A 382 -0.12 5.96 -10.56
CA GLY A 382 -1.55 6.10 -10.86
C GLY A 382 -1.78 6.29 -12.37
N ILE A 383 -1.38 7.45 -12.93
CA ILE A 383 -1.71 7.81 -14.30
C ILE A 383 -0.92 6.97 -15.32
N ILE A 384 0.40 7.03 -15.30
CA ILE A 384 1.27 6.39 -16.31
C ILE A 384 1.11 4.87 -16.26
N ARG A 385 1.26 4.28 -15.07
CA ARG A 385 1.11 2.83 -14.86
C ARG A 385 -0.33 2.37 -15.12
N GLY A 386 -1.32 3.11 -14.64
CA GLY A 386 -2.75 2.81 -14.83
C GLY A 386 -3.17 2.83 -16.29
N ALA A 387 -2.53 3.66 -17.11
CA ALA A 387 -2.72 3.69 -18.56
C ALA A 387 -1.93 2.62 -19.34
N GLY A 388 -1.18 1.74 -18.65
CA GLY A 388 -0.54 0.58 -19.24
C GLY A 388 0.98 0.62 -19.36
N ASP A 389 1.64 1.75 -19.06
CA ASP A 389 3.11 1.84 -19.13
C ASP A 389 3.78 1.38 -17.83
N THR A 390 3.64 0.09 -17.57
CA THR A 390 4.16 -0.54 -16.34
C THR A 390 5.69 -0.66 -16.33
N LYS A 391 6.31 -0.81 -17.51
CA LYS A 391 7.77 -0.93 -17.63
C LYS A 391 8.49 0.35 -17.26
N PHE A 392 7.97 1.51 -17.70
CA PHE A 392 8.54 2.79 -17.33
C PHE A 392 8.56 2.98 -15.79
N SER A 393 7.44 2.69 -15.13
CA SER A 393 7.36 2.76 -13.66
C SER A 393 8.37 1.84 -12.98
N LEU A 394 8.58 0.61 -13.50
CA LEU A 394 9.61 -0.30 -13.00
C LEU A 394 11.01 0.30 -13.12
N TYR A 395 11.40 0.76 -14.31
CA TYR A 395 12.75 1.29 -14.53
C TYR A 395 13.03 2.53 -13.69
N VAL A 396 12.07 3.47 -13.61
CA VAL A 396 12.23 4.67 -12.77
C VAL A 396 12.43 4.29 -11.29
N ASN A 397 11.63 3.38 -10.76
CA ASN A 397 11.76 2.95 -9.37
C ASN A 397 13.07 2.18 -9.12
N MET A 398 13.45 1.28 -10.01
CA MET A 398 14.69 0.51 -9.90
C MET A 398 15.92 1.42 -9.90
N ILE A 399 16.04 2.29 -10.92
CA ILE A 399 17.18 3.21 -11.05
C ILE A 399 17.21 4.18 -9.87
N SER A 400 16.08 4.80 -9.55
CA SER A 400 16.04 5.81 -8.50
C SER A 400 16.34 5.24 -7.12
N THR A 401 15.66 4.18 -6.70
CA THR A 401 15.80 3.65 -5.34
C THR A 401 17.09 2.86 -5.18
N TRP A 402 17.37 1.92 -6.10
CA TRP A 402 18.49 1.00 -5.96
C TRP A 402 19.79 1.53 -6.58
N GLY A 403 19.68 2.30 -7.67
CA GLY A 403 20.84 2.87 -8.36
C GLY A 403 21.33 4.19 -7.77
N ILE A 404 20.45 4.98 -7.14
CA ILE A 404 20.80 6.32 -6.64
C ILE A 404 20.61 6.44 -5.13
N VAL A 405 19.36 6.29 -4.63
CA VAL A 405 19.02 6.62 -3.23
C VAL A 405 19.80 5.76 -2.23
N LEU A 406 19.74 4.44 -2.38
CA LEU A 406 20.44 3.55 -1.44
C LEU A 406 21.95 3.73 -1.45
N PRO A 407 22.65 3.72 -2.62
CA PRO A 407 24.09 3.98 -2.65
C PRO A 407 24.47 5.35 -2.09
N LEU A 408 23.73 6.41 -2.47
CA LEU A 408 23.98 7.76 -1.99
C LEU A 408 23.80 7.87 -0.48
N SER A 409 22.73 7.29 0.06
CA SER A 409 22.45 7.34 1.49
C SER A 409 23.44 6.53 2.32
N LEU A 410 23.88 5.37 1.82
CA LEU A 410 24.96 4.60 2.44
C LEU A 410 26.27 5.38 2.45
N SER A 411 26.62 6.02 1.33
CA SER A 411 27.82 6.86 1.24
C SER A 411 27.74 8.05 2.18
N ALA A 412 26.60 8.76 2.21
CA ALA A 412 26.38 9.90 3.09
C ALA A 412 26.47 9.53 4.57
N ALA A 413 25.87 8.38 4.95
CA ALA A 413 25.82 7.92 6.33
C ALA A 413 27.19 7.40 6.84
N PHE A 414 27.88 6.54 6.06
CA PHE A 414 29.01 5.76 6.56
C PHE A 414 30.36 6.24 6.05
N TRP A 415 30.45 6.78 4.82
CA TRP A 415 31.71 7.26 4.27
C TRP A 415 31.93 8.73 4.51
N TRP A 416 30.93 9.56 4.16
CA TRP A 416 31.05 11.02 4.32
C TRP A 416 30.64 11.51 5.71
N LYS A 417 29.95 10.66 6.52
CA LYS A 417 29.49 10.97 7.89
C LYS A 417 28.71 12.27 7.95
N TRP A 418 27.80 12.47 7.01
CA TRP A 418 26.97 13.66 6.97
C TRP A 418 26.00 13.70 8.14
N PRO A 419 25.55 14.90 8.57
CA PRO A 419 24.56 15.03 9.64
C PRO A 419 23.25 14.33 9.26
N ILE A 420 22.52 13.85 10.29
CA ILE A 420 21.30 13.04 10.12
C ILE A 420 20.28 13.66 9.16
N PRO A 421 19.96 14.99 9.23
CA PRO A 421 19.04 15.60 8.27
C PRO A 421 19.49 15.46 6.81
N ALA A 422 20.80 15.57 6.54
CA ALA A 422 21.32 15.39 5.19
C ALA A 422 21.20 13.95 4.70
N VAL A 423 21.41 12.96 5.59
CA VAL A 423 21.17 11.54 5.27
C VAL A 423 19.69 11.30 4.97
N VAL A 424 18.77 11.90 5.73
CA VAL A 424 17.33 11.79 5.47
C VAL A 424 16.93 12.47 4.16
N ILE A 425 17.54 13.59 3.81
CA ILE A 425 17.36 14.22 2.48
C ILE A 425 17.78 13.24 1.38
N CYS A 426 18.93 12.57 1.53
CA CYS A 426 19.36 11.55 0.56
C CYS A 426 18.34 10.40 0.47
N LEU A 427 17.85 9.88 1.60
CA LEU A 427 16.88 8.79 1.67
C LEU A 427 15.53 9.13 1.02
N GLN A 428 15.12 10.40 1.07
CA GLN A 428 13.84 10.88 0.54
C GLN A 428 13.99 11.62 -0.80
N SER A 429 15.19 11.75 -1.32
CA SER A 429 15.48 12.57 -2.52
C SER A 429 14.74 12.08 -3.76
N ASP A 430 14.47 10.77 -3.86
CA ASP A 430 13.73 10.18 -4.98
C ASP A 430 12.30 10.71 -5.09
N GLN A 431 11.70 11.12 -3.99
CA GLN A 431 10.36 11.70 -4.01
C GLN A 431 10.29 13.03 -4.78
N ILE A 432 11.42 13.70 -4.93
CA ILE A 432 11.55 14.95 -5.67
C ILE A 432 12.12 14.70 -7.07
N PHE A 433 13.30 14.06 -7.19
CA PHE A 433 13.95 13.96 -8.49
C PHE A 433 13.26 13.01 -9.47
N LYS A 434 12.52 12.00 -8.99
CA LYS A 434 11.62 11.19 -9.84
C LYS A 434 10.57 12.04 -10.56
N GLY A 435 10.19 13.17 -10.00
CA GLY A 435 9.24 14.09 -10.61
C GLY A 435 9.63 14.51 -12.02
N LEU A 436 10.95 14.72 -12.29
CA LEU A 436 11.42 15.15 -13.60
C LEU A 436 11.22 14.08 -14.70
N PRO A 437 11.74 12.85 -14.60
CA PRO A 437 11.51 11.84 -15.63
C PRO A 437 10.03 11.48 -15.78
N ILE A 438 9.26 11.49 -14.69
CA ILE A 438 7.81 11.27 -14.72
C ILE A 438 7.10 12.39 -15.46
N PHE A 439 7.46 13.67 -15.21
CA PHE A 439 6.91 14.82 -15.92
C PHE A 439 7.23 14.78 -17.42
N LEU A 440 8.47 14.47 -17.80
CA LEU A 440 8.87 14.34 -19.19
C LEU A 440 8.10 13.22 -19.90
N ARG A 441 7.96 12.06 -19.24
CA ARG A 441 7.17 10.94 -19.76
C ARG A 441 5.70 11.31 -19.89
N PHE A 442 5.15 11.96 -18.86
CA PHE A 442 3.78 12.45 -18.84
C PHE A 442 3.47 13.38 -20.02
N ARG A 443 4.33 14.36 -20.29
CA ARG A 443 4.16 15.30 -21.41
C ARG A 443 4.27 14.64 -22.77
N SER A 444 5.02 13.55 -22.91
CA SER A 444 5.21 12.86 -24.18
C SER A 444 3.97 12.09 -24.66
N TYR A 445 3.00 11.81 -23.77
CA TYR A 445 1.85 10.96 -24.01
C TYR A 445 2.16 9.54 -24.55
N LYS A 446 3.45 9.14 -24.58
CA LYS A 446 3.91 7.81 -25.00
C LYS A 446 3.58 6.70 -24.00
N TRP A 447 2.97 7.05 -22.85
CA TRP A 447 2.55 6.15 -21.80
C TRP A 447 1.13 5.60 -22.01
N ILE A 448 0.38 6.12 -22.99
CA ILE A 448 -1.00 5.66 -23.25
C ILE A 448 -0.90 4.36 -24.05
N HIS A 449 -1.09 3.23 -23.37
CA HIS A 449 -1.05 1.92 -23.98
C HIS A 449 -2.39 1.21 -23.81
N LYS A 450 -3.08 0.94 -24.92
CA LYS A 450 -4.26 0.09 -24.92
C LYS A 450 -3.83 -1.37 -24.73
N LEU A 451 -4.19 -1.94 -23.57
CA LEU A 451 -3.87 -3.31 -23.19
C LEU A 451 -4.97 -4.30 -23.60
N THR A 452 -6.14 -3.77 -23.92
CA THR A 452 -7.30 -4.55 -24.34
C THR A 452 -7.23 -4.88 -25.82
N ARG A 453 -7.64 -6.08 -26.17
CA ARG A 453 -7.75 -6.53 -27.56
C ARG A 453 -9.13 -6.17 -28.11
N ASP A 454 -9.16 -5.69 -29.33
CA ASP A 454 -10.39 -5.66 -30.11
C ASP A 454 -10.77 -7.11 -30.47
N LYS A 455 -12.07 -7.38 -30.63
CA LYS A 455 -12.56 -8.73 -30.99
C LYS A 455 -12.09 -9.14 -32.36
#